data_e87a4fbd4b230aebe152af2811828e18
#
_entry.id   e87a4fbd4b230aebe152af2811828e18
#
_cell.length_a   1.000
_cell.length_b   1.000
_cell.length_c   1.000
_cell.angle_alpha   90.00
_cell.angle_beta   90.00
_cell.angle_gamma   90.00
#
_symmetry.space_group_name_H-M   'P 1'
#
loop_
_entity.id
_entity.type
_entity.pdbx_description
1 polymer ?
#
loop_
_entity_poly.entity_id
_entity_poly.type
_entity_poly.pdbx_seq_one_letter_code
_entity_poly.pdbx_strand_id
1 'polypeptide(L)'
;MKSVDLSKRAKFRVTGKDRVRYLNGQVSNDVRKVSSKETISACVTTAKGKLEGLIWISEDTSSESLLIDADPELRESLMMRLSKYIISDDVEIFDVTEDYQLIHDLGHDDDNLMLSNRFCCNGVDRWIKVGDLIAGSDWMSDKSLEEYRIKQGVPAWGYELNSNTLPQEALLERKSVDFHKGCYVGQEIISR
;
A
#
# COMPACT_ATOMS: atom_id res chain seq x y z
N MET A 1 -16.83 -16.78 0.83
CA MET A 1 -16.10 -15.51 0.69
C MET A 1 -14.75 -15.87 0.10
N LYS A 2 -14.29 -15.17 -0.93
CA LYS A 2 -13.00 -15.48 -1.57
C LYS A 2 -11.88 -14.70 -0.95
N SER A 3 -10.75 -15.37 -0.73
CA SER A 3 -9.55 -14.78 -0.16
C SER A 3 -8.40 -14.79 -1.17
N VAL A 4 -7.64 -13.72 -1.18
CA VAL A 4 -6.45 -13.54 -2.01
C VAL A 4 -5.22 -13.62 -1.11
N ASP A 5 -4.27 -14.48 -1.46
CA ASP A 5 -2.97 -14.53 -0.80
C ASP A 5 -2.04 -13.46 -1.39
N LEU A 6 -1.73 -12.46 -0.58
CA LEU A 6 -0.81 -11.37 -0.89
C LEU A 6 0.53 -11.51 -0.14
N SER A 7 0.81 -12.68 0.44
CA SER A 7 1.99 -12.88 1.31
C SER A 7 3.33 -12.70 0.59
N LYS A 8 3.36 -12.83 -0.75
CA LYS A 8 4.55 -12.56 -1.56
C LYS A 8 4.90 -11.07 -1.67
N ARG A 9 3.98 -10.16 -1.33
CA ARG A 9 4.23 -8.71 -1.42
C ARG A 9 5.34 -8.30 -0.45
N ALA A 10 6.12 -7.29 -0.85
CA ALA A 10 7.06 -6.63 0.05
C ALA A 10 6.28 -5.97 1.20
N LYS A 11 6.78 -6.06 2.42
CA LYS A 11 6.12 -5.55 3.62
C LYS A 11 7.09 -4.78 4.50
N PHE A 12 6.67 -3.58 4.91
CA PHE A 12 7.49 -2.72 5.75
C PHE A 12 6.68 -2.24 6.95
N ARG A 13 7.38 -2.06 8.08
CA ARG A 13 6.83 -1.41 9.27
C ARG A 13 7.52 -0.07 9.46
N VAL A 14 6.72 0.98 9.66
CA VAL A 14 7.21 2.34 9.93
C VAL A 14 6.84 2.74 11.35
N THR A 15 7.84 3.02 12.17
CA THR A 15 7.72 3.37 13.59
C THR A 15 8.21 4.79 13.85
N GLY A 16 8.16 5.24 15.10
CA GLY A 16 8.58 6.56 15.54
C GLY A 16 7.44 7.57 15.59
N LYS A 17 7.62 8.62 16.39
CA LYS A 17 6.56 9.64 16.62
C LYS A 17 6.27 10.46 15.38
N ASP A 18 7.23 10.61 14.49
CA ASP A 18 7.11 11.40 13.26
C ASP A 18 6.61 10.59 12.05
N ARG A 19 6.34 9.28 12.20
CA ARG A 19 6.00 8.34 11.11
C ARG A 19 4.91 8.84 10.17
N VAL A 20 3.81 9.37 10.72
CA VAL A 20 2.69 9.87 9.90
C VAL A 20 3.09 11.12 9.13
N ARG A 21 3.72 12.11 9.80
CA ARG A 21 4.18 13.34 9.18
C ARG A 21 5.22 13.07 8.08
N TYR A 22 6.20 12.24 8.41
CA TYR A 22 7.26 11.85 7.48
C TYR A 22 6.69 11.17 6.24
N LEU A 23 5.92 10.10 6.44
CA LEU A 23 5.37 9.33 5.33
C LEU A 23 4.42 10.18 4.49
N ASN A 24 3.66 11.07 5.12
CA ASN A 24 2.79 12.01 4.41
C ASN A 24 3.56 12.93 3.45
N GLY A 25 4.81 13.27 3.73
CA GLY A 25 5.70 14.01 2.81
C GLY A 25 6.32 13.15 1.71
N GLN A 26 6.27 11.81 1.81
CA GLN A 26 6.90 10.89 0.86
C GLN A 26 5.93 10.34 -0.19
N VAL A 27 4.63 10.36 0.07
CA VAL A 27 3.60 9.68 -0.75
C VAL A 27 2.49 10.63 -1.20
N SER A 28 1.78 10.28 -2.25
CA SER A 28 0.78 11.13 -2.91
C SER A 28 -0.57 11.21 -2.18
N ASN A 29 -0.93 10.25 -1.33
CA ASN A 29 -2.20 10.25 -0.60
C ASN A 29 -2.01 10.74 0.85
N ASP A 30 -3.09 11.13 1.51
CA ASP A 30 -3.06 11.64 2.87
C ASP A 30 -2.99 10.50 3.89
N VAL A 31 -1.80 10.27 4.44
CA VAL A 31 -1.53 9.22 5.44
C VAL A 31 -2.34 9.39 6.72
N ARG A 32 -2.82 10.61 7.03
CA ARG A 32 -3.67 10.88 8.20
C ARG A 32 -5.06 10.23 8.12
N LYS A 33 -5.46 9.76 6.93
CA LYS A 33 -6.71 9.00 6.72
C LYS A 33 -6.59 7.54 7.14
N VAL A 34 -5.36 7.02 7.27
CA VAL A 34 -5.12 5.66 7.77
C VAL A 34 -5.66 5.53 9.18
N SER A 35 -6.42 4.50 9.43
CA SER A 35 -7.01 4.21 10.74
C SER A 35 -7.20 2.70 10.92
N SER A 36 -7.62 2.28 12.10
CA SER A 36 -8.00 0.89 12.36
C SER A 36 -9.17 0.39 11.50
N LYS A 37 -9.80 1.28 10.74
CA LYS A 37 -10.95 0.98 9.86
C LYS A 37 -10.66 1.21 8.38
N GLU A 38 -9.57 1.85 8.02
CA GLU A 38 -9.30 2.22 6.62
C GLU A 38 -7.82 2.06 6.24
N THR A 39 -7.59 1.22 5.25
CA THR A 39 -6.33 1.11 4.51
C THR A 39 -6.38 2.00 3.28
N ILE A 40 -5.34 2.77 3.02
CA ILE A 40 -5.25 3.64 1.85
C ILE A 40 -4.20 3.14 0.85
N SER A 41 -4.39 3.45 -0.43
CA SER A 41 -3.33 3.34 -1.43
C SER A 41 -2.66 4.69 -1.67
N ALA A 42 -1.36 4.67 -2.00
CA ALA A 42 -0.61 5.87 -2.33
C ALA A 42 0.49 5.58 -3.34
N CYS A 43 0.82 6.57 -4.17
CA CYS A 43 1.96 6.51 -5.07
C CYS A 43 3.21 7.02 -4.36
N VAL A 44 4.32 6.31 -4.49
CA VAL A 44 5.66 6.81 -4.25
C VAL A 44 6.20 7.27 -5.59
N THR A 45 6.68 8.51 -5.66
CA THR A 45 7.10 9.11 -6.94
C THR A 45 8.46 9.79 -6.84
N THR A 46 9.12 9.89 -7.99
CA THR A 46 10.28 10.76 -8.19
C THR A 46 9.86 12.23 -8.13
N ALA A 47 10.82 13.15 -8.00
CA ALA A 47 10.57 14.59 -8.15
C ALA A 47 9.98 14.98 -9.51
N LYS A 48 10.12 14.12 -10.54
CA LYS A 48 9.51 14.28 -11.87
C LYS A 48 8.13 13.65 -11.98
N GLY A 49 7.50 13.24 -10.87
CA GLY A 49 6.16 12.67 -10.82
C GLY A 49 6.03 11.23 -11.34
N LYS A 50 7.14 10.59 -11.76
CA LYS A 50 7.12 9.20 -12.23
C LYS A 50 7.05 8.23 -11.06
N LEU A 51 6.34 7.11 -11.23
CA LEU A 51 6.19 6.11 -10.20
C LEU A 51 7.52 5.46 -9.79
N GLU A 52 7.70 5.31 -8.51
CA GLU A 52 8.68 4.44 -7.86
C GLU A 52 7.99 3.26 -7.16
N GLY A 53 6.67 3.35 -6.98
CA GLY A 53 5.82 2.27 -6.48
C GLY A 53 4.39 2.71 -6.23
N LEU A 54 3.49 1.74 -6.24
CA LEU A 54 2.15 1.83 -5.68
C LEU A 54 2.14 1.02 -4.39
N ILE A 55 1.83 1.68 -3.28
CA ILE A 55 1.85 1.08 -1.95
C ILE A 55 0.48 1.12 -1.31
N TRP A 56 0.25 0.21 -0.38
CA TRP A 56 -0.90 0.23 0.54
C TRP A 56 -0.40 0.50 1.94
N ILE A 57 -1.13 1.32 2.68
CA ILE A 57 -0.74 1.76 4.03
C ILE A 57 -1.88 1.43 4.98
N SER A 58 -1.58 0.64 6.00
CA SER A 58 -2.50 0.21 7.06
C SER A 58 -1.98 0.65 8.42
N GLU A 59 -2.86 0.80 9.39
CA GLU A 59 -2.49 0.95 10.79
C GLU A 59 -2.13 -0.42 11.38
N ASP A 60 -1.05 -0.50 12.14
CA ASP A 60 -0.77 -1.65 12.97
C ASP A 60 -1.54 -1.52 14.30
N THR A 61 -2.65 -2.22 14.39
CA THR A 61 -3.51 -2.16 15.59
C THR A 61 -2.87 -2.75 16.84
N SER A 62 -1.75 -3.46 16.72
CA SER A 62 -1.01 -4.05 17.82
C SER A 62 0.10 -3.15 18.39
N SER A 63 0.47 -2.12 17.66
CA SER A 63 1.54 -1.19 18.03
C SER A 63 1.32 0.19 17.39
N GLU A 64 1.97 1.22 17.94
CA GLU A 64 1.95 2.57 17.34
C GLU A 64 2.81 2.64 16.08
N SER A 65 2.46 1.86 15.04
CA SER A 65 3.19 1.83 13.78
C SER A 65 2.26 1.82 12.56
N LEU A 66 2.83 2.04 11.38
CA LEU A 66 2.16 1.87 10.12
C LEU A 66 2.75 0.65 9.40
N LEU A 67 1.91 -0.11 8.74
CA LEU A 67 2.29 -1.23 7.89
C LEU A 67 2.13 -0.80 6.43
N ILE A 68 3.12 -1.11 5.62
CA ILE A 68 3.13 -0.81 4.18
C ILE A 68 3.31 -2.11 3.44
N ASP A 69 2.57 -2.29 2.35
CA ASP A 69 2.87 -3.35 1.39
C ASP A 69 2.95 -2.82 -0.04
N ALA A 70 3.75 -3.50 -0.86
CA ALA A 70 4.00 -3.18 -2.25
C ALA A 70 4.24 -4.43 -3.08
N ASP A 71 4.32 -4.28 -4.40
CA ASP A 71 4.69 -5.38 -5.29
C ASP A 71 6.10 -5.92 -4.94
N PRO A 72 6.32 -7.25 -5.03
CA PRO A 72 7.53 -7.89 -4.51
C PRO A 72 8.83 -7.35 -5.12
N GLU A 73 8.80 -7.01 -6.40
CA GLU A 73 9.96 -6.48 -7.14
C GLU A 73 10.45 -5.13 -6.63
N LEU A 74 9.61 -4.44 -5.85
CA LEU A 74 9.93 -3.12 -5.31
C LEU A 74 10.57 -3.16 -3.92
N ARG A 75 10.77 -4.35 -3.33
CA ARG A 75 11.22 -4.52 -1.94
C ARG A 75 12.47 -3.69 -1.61
N GLU A 76 13.54 -3.86 -2.38
CA GLU A 76 14.79 -3.17 -2.13
C GLU A 76 14.73 -1.68 -2.50
N SER A 77 14.16 -1.38 -3.66
CA SER A 77 14.09 0.00 -4.17
C SER A 77 13.22 0.90 -3.29
N LEU A 78 12.07 0.41 -2.81
CA LEU A 78 11.20 1.16 -1.90
C LEU A 78 11.83 1.33 -0.51
N MET A 79 12.50 0.30 0.03
CA MET A 79 13.22 0.42 1.29
C MET A 79 14.25 1.55 1.22
N MET A 80 15.07 1.56 0.18
CA MET A 80 16.06 2.63 -0.05
C MET A 80 15.39 3.99 -0.25
N ARG A 81 14.32 4.03 -1.07
CA ARG A 81 13.62 5.28 -1.39
C ARG A 81 12.93 5.90 -0.17
N LEU A 82 12.22 5.10 0.62
CA LEU A 82 11.53 5.57 1.80
C LEU A 82 12.48 5.92 2.97
N SER A 83 13.67 5.34 3.02
CA SER A 83 14.68 5.69 4.05
C SER A 83 15.54 6.89 3.67
N LYS A 84 15.61 7.24 2.38
CA LYS A 84 16.55 8.25 1.83
C LYS A 84 16.45 9.63 2.48
N TYR A 85 15.26 10.04 2.90
CA TYR A 85 15.01 11.40 3.40
C TYR A 85 14.81 11.45 4.91
N ILE A 86 15.11 10.37 5.63
CA ILE A 86 15.13 10.36 7.09
C ILE A 86 16.43 11.02 7.53
N ILE A 87 16.38 12.26 8.02
CA ILE A 87 17.55 13.03 8.46
C ILE A 87 17.47 13.32 9.96
N SER A 88 16.39 13.96 10.40
CA SER A 88 16.17 14.40 11.77
C SER A 88 14.83 13.95 12.34
N ASP A 89 14.05 13.24 11.53
CA ASP A 89 12.76 12.71 11.93
C ASP A 89 12.95 11.50 12.83
N ASP A 90 12.14 11.39 13.87
CA ASP A 90 12.04 10.20 14.70
C ASP A 90 11.19 9.16 13.96
N VAL A 91 11.84 8.48 13.00
CA VAL A 91 11.24 7.47 12.13
C VAL A 91 12.23 6.35 11.86
N GLU A 92 11.77 5.13 11.97
CA GLU A 92 12.50 3.93 11.55
C GLU A 92 11.62 3.10 10.62
N ILE A 93 12.23 2.50 9.59
CA ILE A 93 11.57 1.62 8.63
C ILE A 93 12.24 0.25 8.68
N PHE A 94 11.43 -0.78 8.89
CA PHE A 94 11.87 -2.17 8.98
C PHE A 94 11.26 -2.97 7.83
N ASP A 95 12.07 -3.79 7.19
CA ASP A 95 11.58 -4.84 6.29
C ASP A 95 11.03 -5.99 7.13
N VAL A 96 9.72 -6.21 7.04
CA VAL A 96 9.00 -7.26 7.78
C VAL A 96 8.34 -8.26 6.82
N THR A 97 8.88 -8.36 5.60
CA THR A 97 8.33 -9.21 4.53
C THR A 97 8.19 -10.65 4.97
N GLU A 98 9.19 -11.17 5.69
CA GLU A 98 9.20 -12.57 6.16
C GLU A 98 8.47 -12.76 7.50
N ASP A 99 8.08 -11.67 8.19
CA ASP A 99 7.45 -11.75 9.51
C ASP A 99 5.92 -11.89 9.42
N TYR A 100 5.33 -11.48 8.28
CA TYR A 100 3.88 -11.44 8.09
C TYR A 100 3.42 -12.13 6.81
N GLN A 101 2.28 -12.79 6.92
CA GLN A 101 1.41 -13.14 5.81
C GLN A 101 0.38 -12.02 5.65
N LEU A 102 0.02 -11.69 4.42
CA LEU A 102 -1.01 -10.71 4.10
C LEU A 102 -2.10 -11.37 3.28
N ILE A 103 -3.32 -11.35 3.80
CA ILE A 103 -4.50 -11.93 3.17
C ILE A 103 -5.52 -10.84 2.91
N HIS A 104 -6.08 -10.80 1.72
CA HIS A 104 -7.19 -9.91 1.39
C HIS A 104 -8.47 -10.72 1.18
N ASP A 105 -9.46 -10.49 2.02
CA ASP A 105 -10.77 -11.10 1.93
C ASP A 105 -11.72 -10.18 1.14
N LEU A 106 -12.27 -10.68 0.02
CA LEU A 106 -13.13 -9.94 -0.90
C LEU A 106 -14.58 -9.89 -0.40
N GLY A 107 -15.25 -8.75 -0.61
CA GLY A 107 -16.69 -8.64 -0.41
C GLY A 107 -17.13 -8.55 1.06
N HIS A 108 -16.34 -7.91 1.91
CA HIS A 108 -16.72 -7.59 3.27
C HIS A 108 -17.43 -6.23 3.35
N ASP A 109 -18.58 -6.20 4.05
CA ASP A 109 -19.35 -5.01 4.37
C ASP A 109 -19.46 -4.79 5.89
N ASP A 110 -18.51 -5.32 6.69
CA ASP A 110 -18.52 -5.15 8.14
C ASP A 110 -17.77 -3.87 8.53
N ASP A 111 -18.50 -2.88 9.05
CA ASP A 111 -17.99 -1.58 9.49
C ASP A 111 -16.97 -1.65 10.65
N ASN A 112 -16.83 -2.82 11.29
CA ASN A 112 -15.88 -3.03 12.39
C ASN A 112 -14.51 -3.50 11.92
N LEU A 113 -14.34 -3.80 10.64
CA LEU A 113 -13.10 -4.29 10.06
C LEU A 113 -12.36 -3.19 9.30
N MET A 114 -11.04 -3.34 9.17
CA MET A 114 -10.20 -2.46 8.39
C MET A 114 -10.47 -2.66 6.89
N LEU A 115 -11.26 -1.76 6.31
CA LEU A 115 -11.64 -1.84 4.91
C LEU A 115 -10.47 -1.48 4.00
N SER A 116 -10.30 -2.24 2.95
CA SER A 116 -9.32 -2.04 1.90
C SER A 116 -9.99 -2.17 0.53
N ASN A 117 -9.80 -1.17 -0.32
CA ASN A 117 -10.39 -1.14 -1.66
C ASN A 117 -9.37 -1.54 -2.75
N ARG A 118 -8.59 -2.60 -2.51
CA ARG A 118 -7.51 -3.03 -3.42
C ARG A 118 -8.00 -3.41 -4.79
N PHE A 119 -9.13 -4.10 -4.85
CA PHE A 119 -9.68 -4.64 -6.10
C PHE A 119 -10.95 -3.90 -6.53
N CYS A 120 -11.04 -2.61 -6.24
CA CYS A 120 -12.20 -1.78 -6.57
C CYS A 120 -13.52 -2.25 -5.94
N CYS A 121 -13.46 -3.06 -4.92
CA CYS A 121 -14.56 -3.49 -4.09
C CYS A 121 -14.13 -3.47 -2.62
N ASN A 122 -15.09 -3.36 -1.71
CA ASN A 122 -14.80 -3.46 -0.29
C ASN A 122 -14.25 -4.84 0.04
N GLY A 123 -13.20 -4.85 0.81
CA GLY A 123 -12.56 -6.05 1.31
C GLY A 123 -11.80 -5.75 2.58
N VAL A 124 -11.19 -6.76 3.18
CA VAL A 124 -10.45 -6.63 4.45
C VAL A 124 -9.05 -7.19 4.30
N ASP A 125 -8.07 -6.38 4.70
CA ASP A 125 -6.67 -6.81 4.79
C ASP A 125 -6.41 -7.41 6.18
N ARG A 126 -5.91 -8.65 6.20
CA ARG A 126 -5.46 -9.32 7.43
C ARG A 126 -3.96 -9.51 7.41
N TRP A 127 -3.30 -8.86 8.35
CA TRP A 127 -1.87 -9.04 8.63
C TRP A 127 -1.72 -10.11 9.70
N ILE A 128 -1.12 -11.25 9.34
CA ILE A 128 -1.01 -12.43 10.19
C ILE A 128 0.47 -12.73 10.39
N LYS A 129 0.92 -12.87 11.63
CA LYS A 129 2.33 -13.26 11.90
C LYS A 129 2.61 -14.64 11.33
N VAL A 130 3.78 -14.82 10.75
CA VAL A 130 4.21 -16.12 10.23
C VAL A 130 4.26 -17.12 11.39
N GLY A 131 3.59 -18.26 11.19
CA GLY A 131 3.40 -19.29 12.22
C GLY A 131 2.02 -19.30 12.87
N ASP A 132 1.25 -18.23 12.76
CA ASP A 132 -0.15 -18.20 13.20
C ASP A 132 -1.07 -18.91 12.19
N LEU A 133 -2.17 -19.47 12.71
CA LEU A 133 -3.14 -20.19 11.87
C LEU A 133 -3.96 -19.24 11.01
N ILE A 134 -3.97 -19.49 9.71
CA ILE A 134 -4.92 -18.87 8.78
C ILE A 134 -6.21 -19.69 8.82
N ALA A 135 -7.25 -19.13 9.42
CA ALA A 135 -8.56 -19.76 9.44
C ALA A 135 -9.14 -19.87 8.02
N GLY A 136 -9.80 -20.99 7.74
CA GLY A 136 -10.31 -21.48 6.48
C GLY A 136 -10.73 -20.43 5.46
N SER A 137 -10.06 -20.41 4.32
CA SER A 137 -10.26 -19.45 3.24
C SER A 137 -10.60 -20.19 1.95
N ASP A 138 -11.55 -19.66 1.19
CA ASP A 138 -11.80 -20.07 -0.20
C ASP A 138 -10.80 -19.30 -1.09
N TRP A 139 -9.63 -19.90 -1.29
CA TRP A 139 -8.50 -19.27 -1.97
C TRP A 139 -8.76 -19.05 -3.45
N MET A 140 -8.49 -17.84 -3.90
CA MET A 140 -8.47 -17.52 -5.32
C MET A 140 -7.14 -18.01 -5.92
N SER A 141 -7.20 -18.76 -7.04
CA SER A 141 -6.00 -19.13 -7.78
C SER A 141 -5.34 -17.91 -8.45
N ASP A 142 -4.03 -17.97 -8.72
CA ASP A 142 -3.30 -16.88 -9.39
C ASP A 142 -3.96 -16.49 -10.73
N LYS A 143 -4.42 -17.49 -11.51
CA LYS A 143 -5.13 -17.23 -12.77
C LYS A 143 -6.45 -16.49 -12.54
N SER A 144 -7.23 -16.91 -11.56
CA SER A 144 -8.51 -16.26 -11.24
C SER A 144 -8.30 -14.84 -10.70
N LEU A 145 -7.24 -14.62 -9.93
CA LEU A 145 -6.85 -13.30 -9.44
C LEU A 145 -6.46 -12.38 -10.60
N GLU A 146 -5.66 -12.89 -11.54
CA GLU A 146 -5.23 -12.10 -12.71
C GLU A 146 -6.44 -11.69 -13.58
N GLU A 147 -7.35 -12.63 -13.85
CA GLU A 147 -8.59 -12.33 -14.57
C GLU A 147 -9.46 -11.31 -13.82
N TYR A 148 -9.51 -11.43 -12.50
CA TYR A 148 -10.31 -10.56 -11.64
C TYR A 148 -9.74 -9.13 -11.61
N ARG A 149 -8.43 -8.94 -11.36
CA ARG A 149 -7.81 -7.61 -11.33
C ARG A 149 -7.96 -6.88 -12.67
N ILE A 150 -7.79 -7.60 -13.81
CA ILE A 150 -7.97 -7.02 -15.15
C ILE A 150 -9.42 -6.54 -15.34
N LYS A 151 -10.40 -7.36 -14.98
CA LYS A 151 -11.82 -6.98 -15.05
C LYS A 151 -12.17 -5.79 -14.18
N GLN A 152 -11.51 -5.64 -13.04
CA GLN A 152 -11.71 -4.52 -12.13
C GLN A 152 -10.86 -3.28 -12.50
N GLY A 153 -10.02 -3.37 -13.53
CA GLY A 153 -9.12 -2.28 -13.92
C GLY A 153 -8.05 -1.97 -12.87
N VAL A 154 -7.60 -2.97 -12.12
CA VAL A 154 -6.54 -2.82 -11.11
C VAL A 154 -5.18 -3.04 -11.77
N PRO A 155 -4.35 -2.00 -11.87
CA PRO A 155 -3.04 -2.12 -12.50
C PRO A 155 -2.04 -2.84 -11.58
N ALA A 156 -1.09 -3.57 -12.18
CA ALA A 156 -0.01 -4.26 -11.48
C ALA A 156 1.36 -3.79 -11.96
N TRP A 157 2.33 -3.81 -11.05
CA TRP A 157 3.72 -3.48 -11.37
C TRP A 157 4.32 -4.52 -12.33
N GLY A 158 5.12 -4.04 -13.29
CA GLY A 158 5.70 -4.90 -14.34
C GLY A 158 4.77 -5.17 -15.52
N TYR A 159 3.49 -4.86 -15.41
CA TYR A 159 2.50 -4.95 -16.49
C TYR A 159 2.05 -3.55 -16.93
N GLU A 160 1.08 -2.96 -16.24
CA GLU A 160 0.56 -1.62 -16.55
C GLU A 160 1.37 -0.51 -15.86
N LEU A 161 2.05 -0.83 -14.76
CA LEU A 161 2.86 0.12 -13.98
C LEU A 161 4.34 -0.17 -14.11
N ASN A 162 5.14 0.89 -14.26
CA ASN A 162 6.59 0.84 -14.21
C ASN A 162 7.18 2.21 -13.84
N SER A 163 8.51 2.29 -13.76
CA SER A 163 9.23 3.51 -13.38
C SER A 163 9.14 4.68 -14.40
N ASN A 164 8.50 4.49 -15.53
CA ASN A 164 8.23 5.55 -16.51
C ASN A 164 6.79 6.05 -16.47
N THR A 165 5.90 5.35 -15.78
CA THR A 165 4.47 5.67 -15.69
C THR A 165 4.25 6.91 -14.81
N LEU A 166 3.38 7.82 -15.24
CA LEU A 166 2.80 8.86 -14.38
C LEU A 166 1.51 8.33 -13.73
N PRO A 167 1.19 8.67 -12.49
CA PRO A 167 -0.04 8.21 -11.83
C PRO A 167 -1.32 8.41 -12.65
N GLN A 168 -1.42 9.53 -13.37
CA GLN A 168 -2.60 9.86 -14.19
C GLN A 168 -2.75 8.94 -15.41
N GLU A 169 -1.64 8.44 -15.98
CA GLU A 169 -1.69 7.51 -17.12
C GLU A 169 -2.33 6.16 -16.75
N ALA A 170 -2.27 5.80 -15.46
CA ALA A 170 -2.87 4.59 -14.92
C ALA A 170 -4.12 4.86 -14.07
N LEU A 171 -4.71 6.07 -14.15
CA LEU A 171 -5.88 6.53 -13.39
C LEU A 171 -5.72 6.37 -11.85
N LEU A 172 -4.48 6.36 -11.35
CA LEU A 172 -4.19 6.25 -9.92
C LEU A 172 -4.56 7.52 -9.15
N GLU A 173 -4.67 8.67 -9.84
CA GLU A 173 -5.10 9.93 -9.22
C GLU A 173 -6.48 9.84 -8.58
N ARG A 174 -7.32 8.91 -9.01
CA ARG A 174 -8.69 8.73 -8.51
C ARG A 174 -8.75 8.14 -7.09
N LYS A 175 -7.73 7.39 -6.70
CA LYS A 175 -7.74 6.62 -5.44
C LYS A 175 -6.48 6.79 -4.60
N SER A 176 -5.34 6.99 -5.26
CA SER A 176 -4.03 6.96 -4.63
C SER A 176 -3.38 8.34 -4.53
N VAL A 177 -4.11 9.40 -4.88
CA VAL A 177 -3.64 10.79 -4.79
C VAL A 177 -4.68 11.63 -4.04
N ASP A 178 -4.21 12.41 -3.07
CA ASP A 178 -5.01 13.44 -2.43
C ASP A 178 -4.52 14.82 -2.86
N PHE A 179 -5.35 15.56 -3.60
CA PHE A 179 -5.03 16.89 -4.10
C PHE A 179 -5.17 18.00 -3.04
N HIS A 180 -5.73 17.70 -1.88
CA HIS A 180 -5.96 18.65 -0.79
C HIS A 180 -4.96 18.54 0.36
N LYS A 181 -4.09 17.52 0.32
CA LYS A 181 -3.04 17.33 1.33
C LYS A 181 -1.88 18.30 1.12
N GLY A 182 -0.98 18.38 2.12
CA GLY A 182 0.28 19.14 2.04
C GLY A 182 1.27 18.58 1.01
N CYS A 183 2.41 19.26 0.88
CA CYS A 183 3.43 18.91 -0.13
C CYS A 183 3.99 17.51 0.05
N TYR A 184 4.29 16.88 -1.07
CA TYR A 184 4.98 15.60 -1.16
C TYR A 184 5.90 15.56 -2.39
N VAL A 185 6.81 14.58 -2.43
CA VAL A 185 7.76 14.44 -3.55
C VAL A 185 7.02 14.15 -4.86
N GLY A 186 7.24 14.97 -5.89
CA GLY A 186 6.63 14.84 -7.23
C GLY A 186 5.30 15.55 -7.41
N GLN A 187 4.77 16.20 -6.37
CA GLN A 187 3.46 16.87 -6.40
C GLN A 187 3.31 17.88 -7.55
N GLU A 188 4.34 18.67 -7.87
CA GLU A 188 4.24 19.72 -8.91
C GLU A 188 3.85 19.19 -10.29
N ILE A 189 4.21 17.97 -10.61
CA ILE A 189 3.86 17.33 -11.88
C ILE A 189 2.49 16.68 -11.79
N ILE A 190 2.17 16.06 -10.65
CA ILE A 190 0.92 15.31 -10.46
C ILE A 190 -0.28 16.26 -10.30
N SER A 191 -0.07 17.48 -9.78
CA SER A 191 -1.14 18.47 -9.58
C SER A 191 -1.48 19.32 -10.81
N ARG A 192 -0.80 19.10 -11.93
CA ARG A 192 -1.04 19.76 -13.21
C ARG A 192 -1.93 18.93 -14.11
#